data_b7859a22ae61666355d094dcc87a7061
#
_entry.id   b7859a22ae61666355d094dcc87a7061
#
_cell.length_a   1.000
_cell.length_b   1.000
_cell.length_c   1.000
_cell.angle_alpha   90.00
_cell.angle_beta   90.00
_cell.angle_gamma   90.00
#
_symmetry.space_group_name_H-M   'P 1'
#
loop_
_entity.id
_entity.type
_entity.pdbx_description
1 polymer ?
#
loop_
_entity_poly.entity_id
_entity_poly.type
_entity_poly.pdbx_seq_one_letter_code
_entity_poly.pdbx_strand_id
1 'polypeptide(L)' 'MQLDIIFQIAVLILSVVVHEVSHGWAANY' A
#
# COMPACT_ATOMS: atom_id res chain seq x y z
N MET A 1 12.25 11.79 -13.46
CA MET A 1 11.43 12.88 -12.98
C MET A 1 10.96 12.65 -11.56
N GLN A 2 10.83 13.71 -10.81
CA GLN A 2 10.46 13.56 -9.41
C GLN A 2 9.03 13.11 -9.24
N LEU A 3 8.17 13.48 -10.17
CA LEU A 3 6.80 13.03 -10.11
C LEU A 3 6.69 11.53 -10.25
N ASP A 4 7.57 10.93 -11.04
CA ASP A 4 7.58 9.49 -11.19
C ASP A 4 7.92 8.80 -9.89
N ILE A 5 8.91 9.34 -9.19
CA ILE A 5 9.33 8.75 -7.93
C ILE A 5 8.22 8.90 -6.89
N ILE A 6 7.60 10.06 -6.83
CA ILE A 6 6.52 10.30 -5.89
C ILE A 6 5.36 9.36 -6.19
N PHE A 7 5.04 9.18 -7.45
CA PHE A 7 3.97 8.30 -7.84
C PHE A 7 4.27 6.86 -7.43
N GLN A 8 5.50 6.43 -7.64
CA GLN A 8 5.89 5.08 -7.28
C GLN A 8 5.85 4.87 -5.78
N ILE A 9 6.28 5.84 -5.02
CA ILE A 9 6.24 5.73 -3.57
C ILE A 9 4.79 5.66 -3.10
N ALA A 10 3.93 6.49 -3.67
CA ALA A 10 2.52 6.49 -3.29
C ALA A 10 1.89 5.14 -3.57
N VAL A 11 2.18 4.56 -4.73
CA VAL A 11 1.63 3.26 -5.09
C VAL A 11 2.16 2.19 -4.14
N LEU A 12 3.44 2.27 -3.80
CA LEU A 12 4.04 1.31 -2.89
C LEU A 12 3.38 1.36 -1.52
N ILE A 13 3.20 2.56 -0.99
CA ILE A 13 2.58 2.73 0.31
C ILE A 13 1.15 2.22 0.28
N LEU A 14 0.42 2.57 -0.75
CA LEU A 14 -0.96 2.10 -0.89
C LEU A 14 -1.02 0.57 -0.94
N SER A 15 -0.11 -0.02 -1.69
CA SER A 15 -0.07 -1.48 -1.78
C SER A 15 0.18 -2.12 -0.43
N VAL A 16 1.13 -1.58 0.32
CA VAL A 16 1.44 -2.12 1.63
C VAL A 16 0.25 -1.95 2.58
N VAL A 17 -0.35 -0.78 2.56
CA VAL A 17 -1.49 -0.51 3.45
C VAL A 17 -2.65 -1.45 3.13
N VAL A 18 -2.97 -1.61 1.86
CA VAL A 18 -4.06 -2.50 1.46
C VAL A 18 -3.71 -3.94 1.84
N HIS A 19 -2.45 -4.31 1.66
CA HIS A 19 -2.01 -5.65 2.01
C HIS A 19 -2.21 -5.92 3.50
N GLU A 20 -1.82 -4.97 4.34
CA GLU A 20 -1.95 -5.14 5.79
C GLU A 20 -3.40 -5.14 6.22
N VAL A 21 -4.20 -4.28 5.62
CA VAL A 21 -5.63 -4.25 5.93
C VAL A 21 -6.26 -5.58 5.56
N SER A 22 -5.86 -6.15 4.43
CA SER A 22 -6.36 -7.45 4.02
C SER A 22 -6.02 -8.52 5.04
N HIS A 23 -4.79 -8.52 5.52
CA HIS A 23 -4.36 -9.49 6.51
C HIS A 23 -5.12 -9.30 7.82
N GLY A 24 -5.24 -8.07 8.25
CA GLY A 24 -5.98 -7.77 9.48
C GLY A 24 -7.42 -8.20 9.38
N TRP A 25 -8.01 -7.96 8.24
CA TRP A 25 -9.41 -8.36 8.03
C TRP A 25 -9.56 -9.88 8.10
N ALA A 26 -8.69 -10.58 7.38
CA ALA A 26 -8.78 -12.03 7.32
C ALA A 26 -8.48 -12.66 8.67
N ALA A 27 -7.49 -12.13 9.36
CA ALA A 27 -7.11 -12.68 10.66
C ALA A 27 -8.16 -12.38 11.72
N ASN A 28 -8.78 -11.22 11.60
CA ASN A 28 -9.76 -10.82 12.59
C ASN A 28 -11.06 -11.59 12.46
N TYR A 29 -11.29 -12.06 11.27
CA TYR A 29 -12.53 -12.76 10.95
C TYR A 29 -12.38 -14.25 11.17
#